data_5045595c79ef199b8f3ddf1d79b517de
#
_entry.id   5045595c79ef199b8f3ddf1d79b517de
#
_cell.length_a   1.000
_cell.length_b   1.000
_cell.length_c   1.000
_cell.angle_alpha   90.00
_cell.angle_beta   90.00
_cell.angle_gamma   90.00
#
_symmetry.space_group_name_H-M   'P 1'
#
loop_
_entity.id
_entity.type
_entity.pdbx_description
1 polymer ?
#
loop_
_entity_poly.entity_id
_entity_poly.type
_entity_poly.pdbx_seq_one_letter_code
_entity_poly.pdbx_strand_id
1 'polypeptide(L)'
;MMVERLITQPRHIEVQVLADQHGQVACLFERECSLQRRHQKLVEEAASPVMTDAHWQTLRESCTRLIRAAGYTGAGTVEFMYDPHTESFAFLEVNARLQVEHPVTEMITGVDLVQWQIRIAQGEALALAPALMNGDRTAILGHAIECRIVAEDPSKGFMPSIGYLRGWAAPMGPGIRFDTGFGPGREVTRYYDSLIAKLIGYGATRDEAEPLATRP
;
A
#
# COMPACT_ATOMS: atom_id res chain seq x y z
N MET A 1 22.63 21.10 -8.62
CA MET A 1 21.20 21.47 -8.77
C MET A 1 20.59 20.40 -9.66
N MET A 2 19.56 19.72 -9.20
CA MET A 2 18.78 18.75 -9.98
C MET A 2 17.52 19.47 -10.49
N VAL A 3 17.15 19.25 -11.73
CA VAL A 3 15.94 19.84 -12.35
C VAL A 3 15.15 18.70 -12.97
N GLU A 4 13.90 18.57 -12.57
CA GLU A 4 12.99 17.54 -13.05
C GLU A 4 11.73 18.19 -13.64
N ARG A 5 11.03 17.45 -14.51
CA ARG A 5 9.75 17.89 -15.05
C ARG A 5 8.70 17.90 -13.92
N LEU A 6 8.02 19.02 -13.75
CA LEU A 6 6.86 19.08 -12.85
C LEU A 6 5.64 18.46 -13.53
N ILE A 7 5.03 17.48 -12.89
CA ILE A 7 3.72 16.92 -13.27
C ILE A 7 2.68 17.63 -12.41
N THR A 8 1.73 18.29 -13.06
CA THR A 8 0.64 18.98 -12.36
C THR A 8 -0.49 18.00 -12.08
N GLN A 9 -0.97 17.94 -10.82
CA GLN A 9 -2.03 17.03 -10.36
C GLN A 9 -1.71 15.53 -10.59
N PRO A 10 -0.51 15.06 -10.23
CA PRO A 10 -0.14 13.66 -10.43
C PRO A 10 -0.98 12.75 -9.54
N ARG A 11 -1.14 11.49 -9.97
CA ARG A 11 -1.55 10.40 -9.10
C ARG A 11 -0.33 9.64 -8.65
N HIS A 12 -0.28 9.31 -7.36
CA HIS A 12 0.76 8.45 -6.81
C HIS A 12 0.29 7.00 -6.91
N ILE A 13 0.87 6.28 -7.85
CA ILE A 13 0.57 4.86 -8.10
C ILE A 13 1.79 4.03 -7.74
N GLU A 14 1.57 2.93 -7.07
CA GLU A 14 2.66 2.04 -6.68
C GLU A 14 2.29 0.59 -6.91
N VAL A 15 3.28 -0.25 -7.21
CA VAL A 15 3.10 -1.67 -7.51
C VAL A 15 3.78 -2.51 -6.44
N GLN A 16 2.99 -3.37 -5.77
CA GLN A 16 3.53 -4.36 -4.83
C GLN A 16 4.23 -5.47 -5.59
N VAL A 17 5.47 -5.76 -5.22
CA VAL A 17 6.23 -6.85 -5.80
C VAL A 17 6.67 -7.86 -4.73
N LEU A 18 6.71 -9.13 -5.13
CA LEU A 18 7.41 -10.21 -4.45
C LEU A 18 8.38 -10.84 -5.42
N ALA A 19 9.61 -11.09 -5.00
CA ALA A 19 10.61 -11.74 -5.82
C ALA A 19 11.40 -12.75 -5.00
N ASP A 20 11.62 -13.95 -5.54
CA ASP A 20 12.37 -15.01 -4.86
C ASP A 20 13.82 -15.13 -5.35
N GLN A 21 14.57 -16.02 -4.74
CA GLN A 21 15.96 -16.31 -5.10
C GLN A 21 16.08 -17.17 -6.37
N HIS A 22 14.96 -17.64 -6.92
CA HIS A 22 14.88 -18.51 -8.10
C HIS A 22 14.55 -17.72 -9.38
N GLY A 23 14.44 -16.37 -9.28
CA GLY A 23 14.17 -15.48 -10.41
C GLY A 23 12.70 -15.30 -10.73
N GLN A 24 11.79 -15.80 -9.89
CA GLN A 24 10.36 -15.53 -10.03
C GLN A 24 10.02 -14.15 -9.46
N VAL A 25 9.16 -13.44 -10.16
CA VAL A 25 8.66 -12.12 -9.74
C VAL A 25 7.15 -12.11 -9.92
N ALA A 26 6.41 -11.79 -8.86
CA ALA A 26 4.99 -11.50 -8.90
C ALA A 26 4.76 -10.00 -8.63
N CYS A 27 3.97 -9.37 -9.50
CA CYS A 27 3.42 -8.04 -9.28
C CYS A 27 1.98 -8.20 -8.77
N LEU A 28 1.74 -7.81 -7.51
CA LEU A 28 0.47 -8.04 -6.80
C LEU A 28 -0.43 -6.79 -6.86
N PHE A 29 -0.61 -6.30 -8.06
CA PHE A 29 -1.41 -5.15 -8.44
C PHE A 29 -0.91 -3.81 -7.86
N GLU A 30 -1.62 -2.78 -8.27
CA GLU A 30 -1.33 -1.42 -7.89
C GLU A 30 -2.13 -0.97 -6.66
N ARG A 31 -1.55 0.01 -5.96
CA ARG A 31 -2.21 0.84 -4.97
C ARG A 31 -2.23 2.28 -5.44
N GLU A 32 -3.27 3.01 -5.09
CA GLU A 32 -3.34 4.45 -5.21
C GLU A 32 -3.11 5.11 -3.86
N CYS A 33 -2.13 6.02 -3.79
CA CYS A 33 -1.70 6.69 -2.57
C CYS A 33 -1.66 8.21 -2.74
N SER A 34 -2.56 8.78 -3.56
CA SER A 34 -2.56 10.21 -3.89
C SER A 34 -3.07 11.10 -2.77
N LEU A 35 -3.88 10.57 -1.83
CA LEU A 35 -4.35 11.33 -0.67
C LEU A 35 -3.25 11.46 0.37
N GLN A 36 -2.59 12.60 0.32
CA GLN A 36 -1.41 12.89 1.14
C GLN A 36 -1.52 14.26 1.81
N ARG A 37 -0.86 14.41 2.94
CA ARG A 37 -0.62 15.70 3.57
C ARG A 37 0.88 15.89 3.78
N ARG A 38 1.44 16.97 3.22
CA ARG A 38 2.89 17.27 3.28
C ARG A 38 3.76 16.09 2.80
N HIS A 39 3.35 15.45 1.69
CA HIS A 39 3.98 14.27 1.10
C HIS A 39 3.94 13.02 2.00
N GLN A 40 3.06 12.99 2.98
CA GLN A 40 2.81 11.83 3.83
C GLN A 40 1.47 11.20 3.44
N LYS A 41 1.48 9.94 3.06
CA LYS A 41 0.29 9.17 2.70
C LYS A 41 -0.68 9.13 3.90
N LEU A 42 -1.98 9.31 3.66
CA LEU A 42 -3.02 9.29 4.71
C LEU A 42 -4.11 8.27 4.41
N VAL A 43 -4.43 8.12 3.13
CA VAL A 43 -5.42 7.14 2.64
C VAL A 43 -4.84 6.45 1.43
N GLU A 44 -4.90 5.14 1.42
CA GLU A 44 -4.43 4.29 0.35
C GLU A 44 -5.54 3.32 -0.07
N GLU A 45 -5.66 3.06 -1.37
CA GLU A 45 -6.65 2.11 -1.89
C GLU A 45 -6.06 1.14 -2.91
N ALA A 46 -6.66 -0.04 -3.01
CA ALA A 46 -6.39 -1.07 -4.00
C ALA A 46 -7.71 -1.74 -4.46
N ALA A 47 -7.89 -1.88 -5.77
CA ALA A 47 -7.06 -1.39 -6.87
C ALA A 47 -7.36 0.09 -7.18
N SER A 48 -6.46 0.78 -7.90
CA SER A 48 -6.68 2.18 -8.26
C SER A 48 -7.89 2.34 -9.20
N PRO A 49 -8.81 3.29 -8.92
CA PRO A 49 -10.00 3.53 -9.75
C PRO A 49 -9.68 4.17 -11.12
N VAL A 50 -8.44 4.63 -11.31
CA VAL A 50 -8.02 5.28 -12.57
C VAL A 50 -7.19 4.37 -13.48
N MET A 51 -6.84 3.17 -13.03
CA MET A 51 -6.03 2.25 -13.80
C MET A 51 -6.86 1.41 -14.76
N THR A 52 -6.47 1.42 -16.04
CA THR A 52 -6.96 0.50 -17.08
C THR A 52 -6.10 -0.76 -17.13
N ASP A 53 -6.60 -1.81 -17.80
CA ASP A 53 -5.81 -3.03 -18.03
C ASP A 53 -4.52 -2.75 -18.82
N ALA A 54 -4.56 -1.81 -19.78
CA ALA A 54 -3.38 -1.39 -20.53
C ALA A 54 -2.34 -0.70 -19.64
N HIS A 55 -2.78 0.19 -18.73
CA HIS A 55 -1.91 0.81 -17.75
C HIS A 55 -1.26 -0.25 -16.85
N TRP A 56 -2.06 -1.19 -16.34
CA TRP A 56 -1.56 -2.27 -15.51
C TRP A 56 -0.49 -3.11 -16.22
N GLN A 57 -0.72 -3.52 -17.47
CA GLN A 57 0.27 -4.29 -18.23
C GLN A 57 1.59 -3.53 -18.35
N THR A 58 1.54 -2.24 -18.68
CA THR A 58 2.72 -1.37 -18.79
C THR A 58 3.51 -1.32 -17.48
N LEU A 59 2.82 -1.12 -16.35
CA LEU A 59 3.43 -1.09 -15.03
C LEU A 59 4.03 -2.44 -14.65
N ARG A 60 3.27 -3.53 -14.82
CA ARG A 60 3.70 -4.89 -14.49
C ARG A 60 4.96 -5.30 -15.25
N GLU A 61 5.00 -5.06 -16.55
CA GLU A 61 6.17 -5.36 -17.37
C GLU A 61 7.39 -4.54 -16.95
N SER A 62 7.19 -3.25 -16.66
CA SER A 62 8.26 -2.35 -16.22
C SER A 62 8.81 -2.78 -14.86
N CYS A 63 7.94 -3.06 -13.88
CA CYS A 63 8.33 -3.56 -12.57
C CYS A 63 9.07 -4.90 -12.68
N THR A 64 8.53 -5.85 -13.45
CA THR A 64 9.16 -7.16 -13.61
C THR A 64 10.57 -7.05 -14.21
N ARG A 65 10.77 -6.23 -15.24
CA ARG A 65 12.09 -5.97 -15.83
C ARG A 65 13.03 -5.33 -14.82
N LEU A 66 12.57 -4.31 -14.10
CA LEU A 66 13.37 -3.60 -13.09
C LEU A 66 13.83 -4.53 -11.98
N ILE A 67 12.90 -5.27 -11.38
CA ILE A 67 13.17 -6.18 -10.27
C ILE A 67 14.14 -7.30 -10.67
N ARG A 68 13.95 -7.89 -11.86
CA ARG A 68 14.88 -8.90 -12.39
C ARG A 68 16.27 -8.32 -12.68
N ALA A 69 16.34 -7.16 -13.31
CA ALA A 69 17.62 -6.51 -13.63
C ALA A 69 18.41 -6.13 -12.37
N ALA A 70 17.72 -5.77 -11.29
CA ALA A 70 18.32 -5.46 -10.00
C ALA A 70 18.71 -6.71 -9.19
N GLY A 71 18.29 -7.92 -9.59
CA GLY A 71 18.46 -9.14 -8.79
C GLY A 71 17.78 -9.03 -7.41
N TYR A 72 16.68 -8.28 -7.33
CA TYR A 72 15.99 -8.03 -6.06
C TYR A 72 15.29 -9.28 -5.55
N THR A 73 15.33 -9.50 -4.23
CA THR A 73 14.60 -10.58 -3.54
C THR A 73 13.88 -10.05 -2.31
N GLY A 74 12.69 -10.58 -2.03
CA GLY A 74 11.83 -10.17 -0.91
C GLY A 74 10.58 -9.41 -1.37
N ALA A 75 9.93 -8.73 -0.43
CA ALA A 75 8.81 -7.85 -0.70
C ALA A 75 9.30 -6.41 -0.90
N GLY A 76 8.84 -5.77 -1.95
CA GLY A 76 9.17 -4.38 -2.26
C GLY A 76 8.03 -3.69 -2.98
N THR A 77 8.18 -2.39 -3.18
CA THR A 77 7.20 -1.56 -3.88
C THR A 77 7.91 -0.66 -4.86
N VAL A 78 7.38 -0.60 -6.08
CA VAL A 78 7.85 0.31 -7.13
C VAL A 78 6.86 1.45 -7.26
N GLU A 79 7.31 2.67 -7.03
CA GLU A 79 6.48 3.88 -7.01
C GLU A 79 6.58 4.67 -8.30
N PHE A 80 5.44 5.21 -8.74
CA PHE A 80 5.29 6.00 -9.97
C PHE A 80 4.43 7.23 -9.72
N MET A 81 4.72 8.29 -10.48
CA MET A 81 3.81 9.39 -10.70
C MET A 81 3.06 9.16 -12.02
N TYR A 82 1.75 9.05 -11.95
CA TYR A 82 0.89 8.98 -13.12
C TYR A 82 0.38 10.38 -13.47
N ASP A 83 0.56 10.78 -14.72
CA ASP A 83 0.04 12.02 -15.29
C ASP A 83 -1.28 11.74 -16.02
N PRO A 84 -2.45 12.13 -15.47
CA PRO A 84 -3.75 11.84 -16.11
C PRO A 84 -3.96 12.59 -17.43
N HIS A 85 -3.20 13.67 -17.70
CA HIS A 85 -3.34 14.44 -18.93
C HIS A 85 -2.64 13.81 -20.12
N THR A 86 -1.53 13.14 -19.86
CA THR A 86 -0.72 12.47 -20.90
C THR A 86 -0.79 10.95 -20.82
N GLU A 87 -1.55 10.43 -19.85
CA GLU A 87 -1.67 8.98 -19.56
C GLU A 87 -0.31 8.28 -19.43
N SER A 88 0.70 9.01 -18.90
CA SER A 88 2.06 8.52 -18.79
C SER A 88 2.50 8.31 -17.35
N PHE A 89 3.43 7.37 -17.17
CA PHE A 89 4.04 7.06 -15.88
C PHE A 89 5.47 7.57 -15.83
N ALA A 90 5.81 8.26 -14.76
CA ALA A 90 7.19 8.59 -14.42
C ALA A 90 7.60 7.72 -13.21
N PHE A 91 8.69 6.97 -13.35
CA PHE A 91 9.29 6.22 -12.24
C PHE A 91 9.75 7.18 -11.15
N LEU A 92 9.44 6.86 -9.90
CA LEU A 92 9.85 7.66 -8.74
C LEU A 92 10.97 6.94 -7.97
N GLU A 93 10.65 5.82 -7.32
CA GLU A 93 11.63 5.06 -6.54
C GLU A 93 11.21 3.60 -6.34
N VAL A 94 12.13 2.82 -5.75
CA VAL A 94 11.84 1.48 -5.22
C VAL A 94 12.01 1.48 -3.72
N ASN A 95 10.96 1.12 -3.00
CA ASN A 95 11.05 0.86 -1.57
C ASN A 95 11.35 -0.64 -1.35
N ALA A 96 12.61 -0.93 -1.01
CA ALA A 96 13.11 -2.29 -0.79
C ALA A 96 12.73 -2.81 0.61
N ARG A 97 11.47 -2.71 0.96
CA ARG A 97 10.88 -3.09 2.26
C ARG A 97 9.37 -3.25 2.15
N LEU A 98 8.79 -3.85 3.17
CA LEU A 98 7.34 -3.77 3.38
C LEU A 98 6.92 -2.33 3.70
N GLN A 99 5.80 -1.89 3.15
CA GLN A 99 5.24 -0.55 3.40
C GLN A 99 4.05 -0.59 4.37
N VAL A 100 3.68 0.57 4.90
CA VAL A 100 2.55 0.73 5.84
C VAL A 100 1.26 0.23 5.19
N GLU A 101 1.05 0.58 3.92
CA GLU A 101 -0.15 0.35 3.11
C GLU A 101 -0.25 -1.06 2.47
N HIS A 102 0.65 -1.99 2.83
CA HIS A 102 0.57 -3.37 2.33
C HIS A 102 -0.77 -4.09 2.60
N PRO A 103 -1.52 -3.78 3.67
CA PRO A 103 -2.77 -4.47 3.97
C PRO A 103 -3.82 -4.37 2.86
N VAL A 104 -3.91 -3.25 2.11
CA VAL A 104 -4.90 -3.15 1.04
C VAL A 104 -4.62 -4.16 -0.08
N THR A 105 -3.34 -4.43 -0.38
CA THR A 105 -2.94 -5.49 -1.32
C THR A 105 -3.27 -6.88 -0.77
N GLU A 106 -2.99 -7.13 0.51
CA GLU A 106 -3.32 -8.40 1.15
C GLU A 106 -4.83 -8.68 1.10
N MET A 107 -5.66 -7.67 1.36
CA MET A 107 -7.12 -7.80 1.35
C MET A 107 -7.66 -8.15 -0.04
N ILE A 108 -7.13 -7.58 -1.11
CA ILE A 108 -7.62 -7.83 -2.48
C ILE A 108 -7.00 -9.05 -3.14
N THR A 109 -5.93 -9.63 -2.57
CA THR A 109 -5.23 -10.78 -3.17
C THR A 109 -5.32 -12.05 -2.32
N GLY A 110 -5.62 -11.91 -1.03
CA GLY A 110 -5.54 -13.02 -0.06
C GLY A 110 -4.10 -13.48 0.24
N VAL A 111 -3.09 -12.71 -0.17
CA VAL A 111 -1.67 -13.03 0.05
C VAL A 111 -1.18 -12.39 1.34
N ASP A 112 -0.63 -13.17 2.25
CA ASP A 112 0.10 -12.67 3.44
C ASP A 112 1.53 -12.29 3.01
N LEU A 113 1.77 -11.00 2.81
CA LEU A 113 3.06 -10.47 2.34
C LEU A 113 4.18 -10.66 3.37
N VAL A 114 3.86 -10.56 4.65
CA VAL A 114 4.83 -10.76 5.75
C VAL A 114 5.28 -12.21 5.80
N GLN A 115 4.33 -13.13 5.70
CA GLN A 115 4.65 -14.56 5.64
C GLN A 115 5.54 -14.88 4.43
N TRP A 116 5.22 -14.31 3.25
CA TRP A 116 6.03 -14.51 2.06
C TRP A 116 7.42 -13.89 2.16
N GLN A 117 7.62 -12.76 2.85
CA GLN A 117 8.97 -12.26 3.13
C GLN A 117 9.81 -13.28 3.88
N ILE A 118 9.23 -13.94 4.91
CA ILE A 118 9.91 -14.94 5.71
C ILE A 118 10.22 -16.17 4.85
N ARG A 119 9.26 -16.68 4.09
CA ARG A 119 9.43 -17.86 3.23
C ARG A 119 10.49 -17.65 2.15
N ILE A 120 10.49 -16.49 1.49
CA ILE A 120 11.52 -16.11 0.50
C ILE A 120 12.90 -16.03 1.17
N ALA A 121 13.00 -15.45 2.36
CA ALA A 121 14.25 -15.37 3.10
C ALA A 121 14.78 -16.77 3.51
N GLN A 122 13.88 -17.73 3.70
CA GLN A 122 14.21 -19.14 3.94
C GLN A 122 14.60 -19.91 2.66
N GLY A 123 14.56 -19.26 1.49
CA GLY A 123 14.91 -19.85 0.20
C GLY A 123 13.77 -20.57 -0.49
N GLU A 124 12.53 -20.43 -0.03
CA GLU A 124 11.37 -21.01 -0.72
C GLU A 124 11.12 -20.32 -2.06
N ALA A 125 10.73 -21.12 -3.05
CA ALA A 125 10.28 -20.61 -4.33
C ALA A 125 8.89 -19.97 -4.18
N LEU A 126 8.68 -18.85 -4.88
CA LEU A 126 7.40 -18.14 -4.89
C LEU A 126 6.33 -18.98 -5.58
N ALA A 127 5.33 -19.44 -4.82
CA ALA A 127 4.27 -20.33 -5.28
C ALA A 127 2.89 -19.75 -4.96
N LEU A 128 2.53 -18.68 -5.64
CA LEU A 128 1.18 -18.10 -5.62
C LEU A 128 0.28 -18.75 -6.69
N ALA A 129 -1.03 -18.49 -6.59
CA ALA A 129 -1.97 -18.91 -7.63
C ALA A 129 -1.52 -18.39 -9.02
N PRO A 130 -1.66 -19.16 -10.10
CA PRO A 130 -1.20 -18.76 -11.43
C PRO A 130 -1.70 -17.39 -11.89
N ALA A 131 -2.95 -17.04 -11.60
CA ALA A 131 -3.51 -15.74 -11.93
C ALA A 131 -2.75 -14.58 -11.24
N LEU A 132 -2.38 -14.74 -9.96
CA LEU A 132 -1.57 -13.76 -9.22
C LEU A 132 -0.14 -13.67 -9.77
N MET A 133 0.49 -14.82 -10.06
CA MET A 133 1.83 -14.86 -10.67
C MET A 133 1.87 -14.16 -12.03
N ASN A 134 0.79 -14.29 -12.80
CA ASN A 134 0.66 -13.68 -14.12
C ASN A 134 0.14 -12.23 -14.06
N GLY A 135 -0.25 -11.73 -12.88
CA GLY A 135 -0.86 -10.41 -12.72
C GLY A 135 -2.20 -10.28 -13.45
N ASP A 136 -2.96 -11.35 -13.50
CA ASP A 136 -4.30 -11.37 -14.06
C ASP A 136 -5.27 -10.68 -13.12
N ARG A 137 -5.87 -9.58 -13.57
CA ARG A 137 -6.78 -8.75 -12.73
C ARG A 137 -8.05 -9.48 -12.31
N THR A 138 -8.38 -10.61 -12.92
CA THR A 138 -9.47 -11.49 -12.45
C THR A 138 -9.19 -12.13 -11.09
N ALA A 139 -7.94 -12.08 -10.62
CA ALA A 139 -7.55 -12.52 -9.30
C ALA A 139 -7.79 -11.45 -8.21
N ILE A 140 -8.20 -10.24 -8.57
CA ILE A 140 -8.54 -9.19 -7.62
C ILE A 140 -9.87 -9.54 -6.94
N LEU A 141 -9.84 -9.60 -5.62
CA LEU A 141 -11.00 -9.90 -4.78
C LEU A 141 -11.52 -8.59 -4.17
N GLY A 142 -12.54 -7.99 -4.78
CA GLY A 142 -13.16 -6.79 -4.25
C GLY A 142 -12.26 -5.54 -4.26
N HIS A 143 -12.43 -4.69 -3.25
CA HIS A 143 -11.73 -3.42 -3.10
C HIS A 143 -11.38 -3.17 -1.62
N ALA A 144 -10.25 -2.56 -1.35
CA ALA A 144 -9.80 -2.23 0.01
C ALA A 144 -9.31 -0.78 0.10
N ILE A 145 -9.67 -0.11 1.18
CA ILE A 145 -9.22 1.26 1.48
C ILE A 145 -8.64 1.26 2.89
N GLU A 146 -7.43 1.75 3.03
CA GLU A 146 -6.74 1.96 4.31
C GLU A 146 -6.76 3.44 4.68
N CYS A 147 -7.08 3.74 5.94
CA CYS A 147 -6.92 5.05 6.54
C CYS A 147 -5.90 4.96 7.67
N ARG A 148 -4.89 5.84 7.65
CA ARG A 148 -3.93 5.95 8.74
C ARG A 148 -4.53 6.73 9.90
N ILE A 149 -4.51 6.14 11.08
CA ILE A 149 -4.92 6.80 12.33
C ILE A 149 -3.67 7.36 12.99
N VAL A 150 -3.59 8.67 13.05
CA VAL A 150 -2.40 9.38 13.53
C VAL A 150 -2.71 10.20 14.78
N ALA A 151 -1.80 10.20 15.74
CA ALA A 151 -1.88 11.03 16.94
C ALA A 151 -1.37 12.43 16.63
N GLU A 152 -2.22 13.27 16.05
CA GLU A 152 -1.91 14.64 15.66
C GLU A 152 -3.05 15.58 16.04
N ASP A 153 -2.73 16.85 16.30
CA ASP A 153 -3.69 17.89 16.67
C ASP A 153 -3.96 18.84 15.48
N PRO A 154 -5.11 18.73 14.80
CA PRO A 154 -5.46 19.62 13.69
C PRO A 154 -5.49 21.10 14.08
N SER A 155 -5.89 21.42 15.35
CA SER A 155 -5.96 22.80 15.83
C SER A 155 -4.59 23.46 15.98
N LYS A 156 -3.54 22.64 16.07
CA LYS A 156 -2.13 23.07 16.18
C LYS A 156 -1.34 22.78 14.89
N GLY A 157 -2.01 22.82 13.76
CA GLY A 157 -1.38 22.57 12.46
C GLY A 157 -0.85 21.14 12.30
N PHE A 158 -1.56 20.16 12.88
CA PHE A 158 -1.20 18.73 12.83
C PHE A 158 0.14 18.41 13.51
N MET A 159 0.45 19.10 14.59
CA MET A 159 1.59 18.72 15.42
C MET A 159 1.31 17.37 16.11
N PRO A 160 2.33 16.51 16.26
CA PRO A 160 2.17 15.25 16.99
C PRO A 160 1.64 15.48 18.42
N SER A 161 0.62 14.73 18.77
CA SER A 161 0.04 14.71 20.12
C SER A 161 0.67 13.57 20.91
N ILE A 162 1.54 13.91 21.84
CA ILE A 162 2.20 12.95 22.73
C ILE A 162 1.36 12.74 23.99
N GLY A 163 1.47 11.58 24.61
CA GLY A 163 0.81 11.24 25.87
C GLY A 163 0.16 9.86 25.87
N TYR A 164 -0.61 9.58 26.90
CA TYR A 164 -1.22 8.28 27.10
C TYR A 164 -2.59 8.16 26.42
N LEU A 165 -2.82 7.04 25.74
CA LEU A 165 -4.13 6.67 25.18
C LEU A 165 -5.04 6.23 26.34
N ARG A 166 -5.94 7.13 26.78
CA ARG A 166 -6.85 6.87 27.92
C ARG A 166 -8.02 5.98 27.54
N GLY A 167 -8.56 6.16 26.33
CA GLY A 167 -9.63 5.34 25.76
C GLY A 167 -9.17 4.74 24.45
N TRP A 168 -9.54 3.48 24.21
CA TRP A 168 -9.20 2.76 22.99
C TRP A 168 -10.29 1.76 22.68
N ALA A 169 -10.95 1.92 21.57
CA ALA A 169 -11.90 0.96 21.05
C ALA A 169 -11.57 0.70 19.57
N ALA A 170 -11.06 -0.48 19.29
CA ALA A 170 -10.81 -0.88 17.90
C ALA A 170 -12.15 -1.17 17.20
N PRO A 171 -12.43 -0.60 16.03
CA PRO A 171 -13.60 -0.96 15.25
C PRO A 171 -13.48 -2.43 14.83
N MET A 172 -14.60 -3.14 14.88
CA MET A 172 -14.67 -4.56 14.53
C MET A 172 -15.91 -4.83 13.68
N GLY A 173 -15.85 -5.87 12.87
CA GLY A 173 -16.98 -6.32 12.06
C GLY A 173 -16.57 -6.89 10.71
N PRO A 174 -17.53 -7.45 9.96
CA PRO A 174 -17.27 -7.92 8.61
C PRO A 174 -16.68 -6.83 7.73
N GLY A 175 -15.64 -7.16 6.95
CA GLY A 175 -14.97 -6.21 6.07
C GLY A 175 -14.07 -5.16 6.76
N ILE A 176 -13.86 -5.26 8.07
CA ILE A 176 -12.96 -4.37 8.82
C ILE A 176 -11.72 -5.14 9.27
N ARG A 177 -10.55 -4.59 8.92
CA ARG A 177 -9.26 -4.97 9.50
C ARG A 177 -8.67 -3.77 10.22
N PHE A 178 -8.12 -4.00 11.41
CA PHE A 178 -7.54 -2.95 12.24
C PHE A 178 -6.17 -3.40 12.74
N ASP A 179 -5.11 -2.81 12.17
CA ASP A 179 -3.74 -3.12 12.52
C ASP A 179 -3.19 -2.04 13.45
N THR A 180 -2.71 -2.41 14.63
CA THR A 180 -2.17 -1.46 15.62
C THR A 180 -1.09 -2.09 16.49
N GLY A 181 -0.10 -1.27 16.86
CA GLY A 181 0.87 -1.58 17.91
C GLY A 181 0.51 -0.92 19.26
N PHE A 182 -0.62 -0.20 19.31
CA PHE A 182 -1.06 0.55 20.48
C PHE A 182 -2.29 -0.09 21.14
N GLY A 183 -2.59 0.35 22.35
CA GLY A 183 -3.76 -0.06 23.11
C GLY A 183 -3.98 0.85 24.31
N PRO A 184 -4.98 0.58 25.17
CA PRO A 184 -5.26 1.37 26.36
C PRO A 184 -4.03 1.52 27.25
N GLY A 185 -3.73 2.74 27.71
CA GLY A 185 -2.61 3.03 28.60
C GLY A 185 -1.24 3.04 27.93
N ARG A 186 -1.14 2.82 26.62
CA ARG A 186 0.12 2.99 25.87
C ARG A 186 0.41 4.47 25.67
N GLU A 187 1.69 4.81 25.73
CA GLU A 187 2.17 6.19 25.51
C GLU A 187 2.54 6.39 24.03
N VAL A 188 2.01 7.45 23.43
CA VAL A 188 2.50 8.00 22.16
C VAL A 188 3.67 8.93 22.49
N THR A 189 4.87 8.59 22.02
CA THR A 189 6.09 9.31 22.33
C THR A 189 6.50 10.23 21.18
N ARG A 190 7.39 11.18 21.46
CA ARG A 190 7.99 12.07 20.45
C ARG A 190 9.12 11.44 19.62
N TYR A 191 9.49 10.19 19.92
CA TYR A 191 10.68 9.55 19.36
C TYR A 191 10.37 8.73 18.10
N TYR A 192 9.08 8.50 17.82
CA TYR A 192 8.58 7.73 16.68
C TYR A 192 7.53 8.53 15.92
N ASP A 193 7.12 7.99 14.76
CA ASP A 193 6.03 8.51 13.97
C ASP A 193 4.72 8.60 14.79
N SER A 194 3.83 9.51 14.40
CA SER A 194 2.51 9.68 15.01
C SER A 194 1.50 8.59 14.68
N LEU A 195 1.82 7.66 13.78
CA LEU A 195 0.95 6.56 13.38
C LEU A 195 0.67 5.63 14.56
N ILE A 196 -0.60 5.49 14.92
CA ILE A 196 -1.03 4.62 16.03
C ILE A 196 -1.83 3.40 15.57
N ALA A 197 -2.49 3.48 14.43
CA ALA A 197 -3.23 2.36 13.85
C ALA A 197 -3.47 2.59 12.35
N LYS A 198 -3.90 1.50 11.69
CA LYS A 198 -4.43 1.50 10.33
C LYS A 198 -5.81 0.87 10.38
N LEU A 199 -6.79 1.57 9.83
CA LEU A 199 -8.14 1.05 9.64
C LEU A 199 -8.31 0.71 8.17
N ILE A 200 -8.60 -0.55 7.86
CA ILE A 200 -8.80 -1.02 6.50
C ILE A 200 -10.25 -1.47 6.35
N GLY A 201 -10.97 -0.83 5.43
CA GLY A 201 -12.28 -1.24 4.97
C GLY A 201 -12.16 -2.08 3.70
N TYR A 202 -12.86 -3.22 3.66
CA TYR A 202 -12.89 -4.13 2.53
C TYR A 202 -14.34 -4.44 2.14
N GLY A 203 -14.65 -4.38 0.85
CA GLY A 203 -15.95 -4.72 0.27
C GLY A 203 -15.82 -5.36 -1.10
N ALA A 204 -16.90 -5.91 -1.62
CA ALA A 204 -16.93 -6.44 -2.98
C ALA A 204 -16.75 -5.34 -4.03
N THR A 205 -17.11 -4.10 -3.67
CA THR A 205 -16.96 -2.90 -4.49
C THR A 205 -16.28 -1.79 -3.70
N ARG A 206 -15.83 -0.74 -4.39
CA ARG A 206 -15.28 0.46 -3.75
C ARG A 206 -16.31 1.14 -2.84
N ASP A 207 -17.55 1.25 -3.30
CA ASP A 207 -18.65 1.89 -2.56
C ASP A 207 -19.01 1.13 -1.26
N GLU A 208 -18.72 -0.17 -1.18
CA GLU A 208 -18.86 -0.96 0.03
C GLU A 208 -17.66 -0.81 0.97
N ALA A 209 -16.44 -0.68 0.42
CA ALA A 209 -15.22 -0.55 1.20
C ALA A 209 -15.08 0.82 1.87
N GLU A 210 -15.48 1.91 1.18
CA GLU A 210 -15.30 3.29 1.64
C GLU A 210 -15.99 3.60 2.98
N PRO A 211 -17.28 3.25 3.21
CA PRO A 211 -17.92 3.50 4.50
C PRO A 211 -17.30 2.72 5.65
N LEU A 212 -16.68 1.56 5.36
CA LEU A 212 -16.02 0.73 6.38
C LEU A 212 -14.69 1.34 6.84
N ALA A 213 -13.93 1.95 5.91
CA ALA A 213 -12.68 2.64 6.21
C ALA A 213 -12.87 3.97 6.96
N THR A 214 -14.08 4.53 6.93
CA THR A 214 -14.40 5.84 7.52
C THR A 214 -15.29 5.75 8.76
N ARG A 215 -15.65 4.56 9.22
CA ARG A 215 -16.45 4.39 10.44
C ARG A 215 -15.70 4.88 11.67
N PRO A 216 -16.35 5.75 12.50
CA PRO A 216 -15.77 6.23 13.75
C PRO A 216 -15.68 5.13 14.82
#